data_b29bfcd608bc79d78f06748e71668304
#
_entry.id   b29bfcd608bc79d78f06748e71668304
#
_cell.length_a   1.000
_cell.length_b   1.000
_cell.length_c   1.000
_cell.angle_alpha   90.00
_cell.angle_beta   90.00
_cell.angle_gamma   90.00
#
_symmetry.space_group_name_H-M   'P 1'
#
loop_
_entity.id
_entity.type
_entity.pdbx_description
1 polymer ?
#
loop_
_entity_poly.entity_id
_entity_poly.type
_entity_poly.pdbx_seq_one_letter_code
_entity_poly.pdbx_strand_id
1 'polypeptide(L)'
;LKLPNFAVIKEVGPRDGLQNEKKIVGTKDKVKWIQLLTEAGLSYVEVSSFVHPKWVPALADASDVFSELKRDPNVTYAALVPNQNGLERAFLQNVDEVNVFLSASESHNKSNINKSIKEALAVIEDITKQATFEGKKVRGYVSTVFGCPYEGDISATAVDEICNQLFSYGIYEVSLGDTIGVANPLQVEQVLEHLLKKYDASQFAMHFHNTYGMALANVVKSLEYGITTFDSSCGGLGGCPYAPGASGNVATDDLVHMLHKLGVQTNIDEEKLLRASQFIQSKLNIQLPSHVYRALQHKTISR
;
A
#
# COMPACT_ATOMS: atom_id res chain seq x y z
N LEU A 1 11.28 24.29 -3.10
CA LEU A 1 10.41 23.13 -3.39
C LEU A 1 9.04 23.63 -3.80
N LYS A 2 8.54 23.22 -4.96
CA LYS A 2 7.15 23.45 -5.34
C LYS A 2 6.36 22.21 -4.97
N LEU A 3 5.71 22.24 -3.81
CA LEU A 3 4.94 21.11 -3.29
C LEU A 3 3.45 21.31 -3.51
N PRO A 4 2.65 20.23 -3.64
CA PRO A 4 1.19 20.31 -3.67
C PRO A 4 0.64 20.76 -2.31
N ASN A 5 -0.58 21.28 -2.31
CA ASN A 5 -1.23 21.70 -1.06
C ASN A 5 -1.81 20.52 -0.27
N PHE A 6 -2.03 19.38 -0.93
CA PHE A 6 -2.69 18.21 -0.35
C PHE A 6 -2.10 16.90 -0.88
N ALA A 7 -2.06 15.88 -0.01
CA ALA A 7 -1.69 14.52 -0.38
C ALA A 7 -2.70 13.51 0.19
N VAL A 8 -2.98 12.46 -0.58
CA VAL A 8 -3.83 11.34 -0.19
C VAL A 8 -2.95 10.22 0.35
N ILE A 9 -3.29 9.73 1.53
CA ILE A 9 -2.63 8.59 2.15
C ILE A 9 -3.55 7.37 2.05
N LYS A 10 -3.06 6.32 1.41
CA LYS A 10 -3.73 5.02 1.32
C LYS A 10 -3.11 4.08 2.35
N GLU A 11 -3.87 3.76 3.37
CA GLU A 11 -3.42 2.92 4.47
C GLU A 11 -3.46 1.45 4.06
N VAL A 12 -2.31 0.80 4.01
CA VAL A 12 -2.18 -0.61 3.66
C VAL A 12 -1.80 -1.50 4.84
N GLY A 13 -1.67 -0.95 6.02
CA GLY A 13 -1.30 -1.68 7.24
C GLY A 13 -2.15 -2.90 7.53
N PRO A 14 -3.49 -2.84 7.45
CA PRO A 14 -4.36 -4.00 7.72
C PRO A 14 -4.16 -5.15 6.74
N ARG A 15 -3.73 -4.88 5.51
CA ARG A 15 -3.40 -5.90 4.52
C ARG A 15 -1.89 -6.17 4.47
N ASP A 16 -1.11 -5.22 3.95
CA ASP A 16 0.33 -5.39 3.69
C ASP A 16 1.14 -5.43 4.98
N GLY A 17 0.79 -4.55 5.90
CA GLY A 17 1.43 -4.49 7.20
C GLY A 17 1.29 -5.79 8.00
N LEU A 18 0.12 -6.41 8.00
CA LEU A 18 -0.14 -7.62 8.80
C LEU A 18 0.23 -8.92 8.11
N GLN A 19 0.36 -8.96 6.77
CA GLN A 19 0.46 -10.22 6.04
C GLN A 19 1.70 -11.05 6.41
N ASN A 20 2.79 -10.41 6.82
CA ASN A 20 4.06 -11.04 7.16
C ASN A 20 4.32 -11.07 8.68
N GLU A 21 3.37 -10.62 9.50
CA GLU A 21 3.53 -10.63 10.94
C GLU A 21 3.43 -12.05 11.50
N LYS A 22 4.34 -12.38 12.42
CA LYS A 22 4.38 -13.73 13.05
C LYS A 22 3.17 -13.96 13.94
N LYS A 23 2.69 -12.91 14.61
CA LYS A 23 1.52 -12.98 15.49
C LYS A 23 0.27 -12.59 14.72
N ILE A 24 -0.66 -13.52 14.61
CA ILE A 24 -1.95 -13.30 13.97
C ILE A 24 -2.81 -12.41 14.87
N VAL A 25 -3.29 -11.30 14.32
CA VAL A 25 -4.27 -10.42 14.96
C VAL A 25 -5.67 -10.97 14.69
N GLY A 26 -6.49 -11.10 15.72
CA GLY A 26 -7.87 -11.61 15.57
C GLY A 26 -8.80 -10.62 14.88
N THR A 27 -9.87 -11.13 14.27
CA THR A 27 -10.84 -10.37 13.47
C THR A 27 -11.37 -9.13 14.20
N LYS A 28 -11.83 -9.25 15.43
CA LYS A 28 -12.34 -8.12 16.23
C LYS A 28 -11.29 -7.02 16.46
N ASP A 29 -10.04 -7.42 16.64
CA ASP A 29 -8.94 -6.46 16.82
C ASP A 29 -8.60 -5.77 15.50
N LYS A 30 -8.63 -6.46 14.36
CA LYS A 30 -8.48 -5.86 13.02
C LYS A 30 -9.59 -4.85 12.75
N VAL A 31 -10.84 -5.22 12.99
CA VAL A 31 -12.00 -4.34 12.83
C VAL A 31 -11.85 -3.08 13.71
N LYS A 32 -11.48 -3.26 14.99
CA LYS A 32 -11.25 -2.11 15.88
C LYS A 32 -10.10 -1.23 15.40
N TRP A 33 -9.02 -1.81 14.93
CA TRP A 33 -7.88 -1.06 14.40
C TRP A 33 -8.26 -0.24 13.16
N ILE A 34 -8.97 -0.86 12.20
CA ILE A 34 -9.47 -0.17 11.01
C ILE A 34 -10.39 1.00 11.40
N GLN A 35 -11.25 0.83 12.40
CA GLN A 35 -12.08 1.92 12.94
C GLN A 35 -11.23 3.08 13.50
N LEU A 36 -10.18 2.78 14.26
CA LEU A 36 -9.27 3.81 14.78
C LEU A 36 -8.54 4.55 13.66
N LEU A 37 -8.15 3.85 12.58
CA LEU A 37 -7.52 4.45 11.40
C LEU A 37 -8.48 5.40 10.68
N THR A 38 -9.72 5.00 10.48
CA THR A 38 -10.74 5.86 9.84
C THR A 38 -11.15 7.03 10.72
N GLU A 39 -11.26 6.83 12.05
CA GLU A 39 -11.47 7.91 13.03
C GLU A 39 -10.31 8.93 13.06
N ALA A 40 -9.10 8.51 12.66
CA ALA A 40 -7.97 9.41 12.51
C ALA A 40 -8.02 10.25 11.21
N GLY A 41 -8.98 9.99 10.30
CA GLY A 41 -9.17 10.76 9.08
C GLY A 41 -8.64 10.06 7.81
N LEU A 42 -8.21 8.80 7.91
CA LEU A 42 -7.83 8.02 6.73
C LEU A 42 -9.08 7.71 5.89
N SER A 43 -9.10 8.22 4.67
CA SER A 43 -10.22 8.07 3.72
C SER A 43 -10.11 6.85 2.81
N TYR A 44 -9.02 6.08 2.96
CA TYR A 44 -8.77 4.85 2.22
C TYR A 44 -8.07 3.84 3.12
N VAL A 45 -8.59 2.62 3.15
CA VAL A 45 -7.96 1.50 3.87
C VAL A 45 -8.00 0.24 3.00
N GLU A 46 -6.85 -0.35 2.74
CA GLU A 46 -6.76 -1.70 2.17
C GLU A 46 -6.94 -2.71 3.32
N VAL A 47 -8.18 -3.16 3.47
CA VAL A 47 -8.67 -3.92 4.64
C VAL A 47 -8.01 -5.30 4.77
N SER A 48 -7.88 -6.01 3.66
CA SER A 48 -7.37 -7.38 3.64
C SER A 48 -7.07 -7.85 2.20
N SER A 49 -6.75 -9.14 2.06
CA SER A 49 -6.59 -9.80 0.77
C SER A 49 -7.47 -11.05 0.68
N PHE A 50 -8.11 -11.25 -0.47
CA PHE A 50 -8.83 -12.49 -0.79
C PHE A 50 -7.92 -13.57 -1.40
N VAL A 51 -6.65 -13.59 -0.99
CA VAL A 51 -5.72 -14.68 -1.26
C VAL A 51 -6.18 -15.98 -0.62
N HIS A 52 -5.66 -17.11 -1.11
CA HIS A 52 -5.99 -18.41 -0.50
C HIS A 52 -5.50 -18.47 0.96
N PRO A 53 -6.37 -18.80 1.95
CA PRO A 53 -6.07 -18.72 3.39
C PRO A 53 -4.82 -19.49 3.84
N LYS A 54 -4.48 -20.58 3.15
CA LYS A 54 -3.27 -21.37 3.47
C LYS A 54 -1.98 -20.65 3.10
N TRP A 55 -2.00 -19.69 2.18
CA TRP A 55 -0.80 -18.98 1.73
C TRP A 55 -0.47 -17.78 2.61
N VAL A 56 -1.52 -17.08 3.09
CA VAL A 56 -1.37 -15.95 4.02
C VAL A 56 -2.34 -16.14 5.20
N PRO A 57 -1.97 -16.96 6.20
CA PRO A 57 -2.85 -17.25 7.34
C PRO A 57 -3.26 -15.99 8.12
N ALA A 58 -2.40 -14.97 8.15
CA ALA A 58 -2.70 -13.69 8.80
C ALA A 58 -3.91 -12.95 8.20
N LEU A 59 -4.29 -13.26 6.95
CA LEU A 59 -5.42 -12.64 6.24
C LEU A 59 -6.55 -13.65 5.92
N ALA A 60 -6.54 -14.82 6.55
CA ALA A 60 -7.51 -15.88 6.30
C ALA A 60 -8.96 -15.48 6.62
N ASP A 61 -9.14 -14.54 7.54
CA ASP A 61 -10.40 -14.00 8.04
C ASP A 61 -10.92 -12.78 7.24
N ALA A 62 -10.44 -12.55 6.02
CA ALA A 62 -10.80 -11.38 5.22
C ALA A 62 -12.31 -11.16 5.14
N SER A 63 -13.09 -12.21 4.86
CA SER A 63 -14.56 -12.12 4.78
C SER A 63 -15.21 -11.69 6.10
N ASP A 64 -14.73 -12.22 7.23
CA ASP A 64 -15.27 -11.90 8.55
C ASP A 64 -14.94 -10.44 8.92
N VAL A 65 -13.70 -9.99 8.64
CA VAL A 65 -13.32 -8.59 8.86
C VAL A 65 -14.24 -7.64 8.09
N PHE A 66 -14.44 -7.88 6.78
CA PHE A 66 -15.33 -7.04 5.97
C PHE A 66 -16.78 -7.05 6.46
N SER A 67 -17.29 -8.19 6.91
CA SER A 67 -18.67 -8.32 7.39
C SER A 67 -18.93 -7.61 8.73
N GLU A 68 -17.91 -7.53 9.60
CA GLU A 68 -18.00 -6.88 10.91
C GLU A 68 -17.70 -5.36 10.87
N LEU A 69 -17.18 -4.83 9.75
CA LEU A 69 -16.85 -3.41 9.62
C LEU A 69 -18.10 -2.53 9.62
N LYS A 70 -18.11 -1.52 10.49
CA LYS A 70 -19.02 -0.37 10.38
C LYS A 70 -18.41 0.62 9.38
N ARG A 71 -18.90 0.61 8.15
CA ARG A 71 -18.35 1.42 7.07
C ARG A 71 -18.81 2.86 7.16
N ASP A 72 -17.88 3.79 7.02
CA ASP A 72 -18.14 5.21 6.78
C ASP A 72 -18.26 5.43 5.26
N PRO A 73 -19.31 6.07 4.76
CA PRO A 73 -19.51 6.32 3.32
C PRO A 73 -18.44 7.22 2.69
N ASN A 74 -17.66 7.94 3.50
CA ASN A 74 -16.55 8.78 3.04
C ASN A 74 -15.21 8.02 2.99
N VAL A 75 -15.17 6.74 3.34
CA VAL A 75 -13.98 5.91 3.35
C VAL A 75 -14.09 4.81 2.30
N THR A 76 -13.05 4.64 1.50
CA THR A 76 -12.91 3.53 0.57
C THR A 76 -12.31 2.33 1.28
N TYR A 77 -13.05 1.23 1.34
CA TYR A 77 -12.59 -0.06 1.88
C TYR A 77 -12.20 -0.99 0.74
N ALA A 78 -10.90 -1.04 0.45
CA ALA A 78 -10.33 -1.80 -0.65
C ALA A 78 -9.88 -3.20 -0.22
N ALA A 79 -9.76 -4.10 -1.18
CA ALA A 79 -9.18 -5.43 -0.97
C ALA A 79 -8.24 -5.84 -2.10
N LEU A 80 -7.15 -6.52 -1.75
CA LEU A 80 -6.26 -7.16 -2.71
C LEU A 80 -6.89 -8.46 -3.24
N VAL A 81 -6.96 -8.61 -4.56
CA VAL A 81 -7.62 -9.73 -5.25
C VAL A 81 -6.64 -10.39 -6.23
N PRO A 82 -6.14 -11.60 -5.93
CA PRO A 82 -5.11 -12.24 -6.73
C PRO A 82 -5.63 -13.05 -7.93
N ASN A 83 -6.91 -13.39 -7.94
CA ASN A 83 -7.51 -14.28 -8.95
C ASN A 83 -9.05 -14.22 -8.91
N GLN A 84 -9.69 -14.96 -9.83
CA GLN A 84 -11.14 -15.03 -9.97
C GLN A 84 -11.87 -15.46 -8.69
N ASN A 85 -11.40 -16.51 -8.01
CA ASN A 85 -12.02 -16.96 -6.75
C ASN A 85 -11.94 -15.88 -5.65
N GLY A 86 -10.85 -15.10 -5.63
CA GLY A 86 -10.71 -13.95 -4.76
C GLY A 86 -11.70 -12.84 -5.11
N LEU A 87 -11.94 -12.60 -6.40
CA LEU A 87 -12.90 -11.60 -6.88
C LEU A 87 -14.34 -11.94 -6.46
N GLU A 88 -14.76 -13.19 -6.62
CA GLU A 88 -16.08 -13.66 -6.19
C GLU A 88 -16.29 -13.44 -4.69
N ARG A 89 -15.28 -13.78 -3.88
CA ARG A 89 -15.31 -13.54 -2.43
C ARG A 89 -15.36 -12.04 -2.09
N ALA A 90 -14.64 -11.20 -2.83
CA ALA A 90 -14.65 -9.76 -2.68
C ALA A 90 -16.03 -9.15 -2.99
N PHE A 91 -16.69 -9.64 -4.04
CA PHE A 91 -18.06 -9.22 -4.39
C PHE A 91 -19.08 -9.59 -3.30
N LEU A 92 -18.97 -10.79 -2.73
CA LEU A 92 -19.84 -11.20 -1.62
C LEU A 92 -19.70 -10.28 -0.39
N GLN A 93 -18.55 -9.67 -0.21
CA GLN A 93 -18.30 -8.71 0.86
C GLN A 93 -18.55 -7.25 0.44
N ASN A 94 -19.00 -7.03 -0.80
CA ASN A 94 -19.27 -5.71 -1.35
C ASN A 94 -18.11 -4.71 -1.11
N VAL A 95 -16.88 -5.12 -1.48
CA VAL A 95 -15.72 -4.21 -1.40
C VAL A 95 -15.93 -2.98 -2.26
N ASP A 96 -15.39 -1.83 -1.86
CA ASP A 96 -15.56 -0.59 -2.62
C ASP A 96 -14.60 -0.52 -3.79
N GLU A 97 -13.39 -1.06 -3.65
CA GLU A 97 -12.35 -1.07 -4.66
C GLU A 97 -11.61 -2.43 -4.68
N VAL A 98 -11.31 -2.89 -5.87
CA VAL A 98 -10.53 -4.11 -6.12
C VAL A 98 -9.10 -3.73 -6.47
N ASN A 99 -8.13 -4.25 -5.70
CA ASN A 99 -6.72 -4.06 -5.97
C ASN A 99 -6.13 -5.31 -6.61
N VAL A 100 -5.41 -5.12 -7.71
CA VAL A 100 -4.68 -6.18 -8.42
C VAL A 100 -3.19 -5.88 -8.40
N PHE A 101 -2.34 -6.89 -8.62
CA PHE A 101 -0.90 -6.71 -8.52
C PHE A 101 -0.13 -7.64 -9.44
N LEU A 102 1.02 -7.16 -9.87
CA LEU A 102 2.06 -7.93 -10.55
C LEU A 102 3.43 -7.29 -10.28
N SER A 103 4.48 -7.91 -10.77
CA SER A 103 5.84 -7.38 -10.67
C SER A 103 6.37 -6.91 -12.03
N ALA A 104 7.24 -5.91 -12.04
CA ALA A 104 7.99 -5.50 -13.21
C ALA A 104 9.16 -6.46 -13.55
N SER A 105 9.47 -7.41 -12.66
CA SER A 105 10.46 -8.47 -12.85
C SER A 105 9.78 -9.81 -13.11
N GLU A 106 10.18 -10.50 -14.15
CA GLU A 106 9.67 -11.83 -14.50
C GLU A 106 10.00 -12.86 -13.41
N SER A 107 11.23 -12.85 -12.90
CA SER A 107 11.68 -13.77 -11.86
C SER A 107 10.96 -13.53 -10.53
N HIS A 108 10.74 -12.26 -10.16
CA HIS A 108 9.99 -11.94 -8.96
C HIS A 108 8.50 -12.31 -9.12
N ASN A 109 7.91 -12.08 -10.28
CA ASN A 109 6.51 -12.45 -10.55
C ASN A 109 6.32 -13.96 -10.43
N LYS A 110 7.22 -14.76 -11.01
CA LYS A 110 7.23 -16.23 -10.87
C LYS A 110 7.39 -16.68 -9.43
N SER A 111 8.31 -16.07 -8.69
CA SER A 111 8.55 -16.41 -7.27
C SER A 111 7.36 -16.07 -6.38
N ASN A 112 6.70 -14.93 -6.63
CA ASN A 112 5.65 -14.39 -5.77
C ASN A 112 4.27 -15.01 -6.05
N ILE A 113 3.90 -15.16 -7.33
CA ILE A 113 2.54 -15.61 -7.73
C ILE A 113 2.55 -16.82 -8.68
N ASN A 114 3.72 -17.40 -8.94
CA ASN A 114 3.90 -18.55 -9.84
C ASN A 114 3.34 -18.33 -11.25
N LYS A 115 3.49 -17.10 -11.79
CA LYS A 115 3.04 -16.70 -13.13
C LYS A 115 4.11 -15.86 -13.81
N SER A 116 4.17 -15.95 -15.14
CA SER A 116 4.85 -14.95 -15.97
C SER A 116 4.14 -13.60 -15.90
N ILE A 117 4.80 -12.51 -16.26
CA ILE A 117 4.16 -11.19 -16.40
C ILE A 117 2.96 -11.27 -17.35
N LYS A 118 3.13 -11.94 -18.49
CA LYS A 118 2.05 -12.13 -19.48
C LYS A 118 0.83 -12.86 -18.91
N GLU A 119 1.05 -13.93 -18.14
CA GLU A 119 -0.04 -14.68 -17.49
C GLU A 119 -0.72 -13.86 -16.39
N ALA A 120 0.05 -13.07 -15.64
CA ALA A 120 -0.49 -12.16 -14.62
C ALA A 120 -1.34 -11.07 -15.25
N LEU A 121 -0.88 -10.43 -16.33
CA LEU A 121 -1.64 -9.43 -17.07
C LEU A 121 -2.97 -9.98 -17.60
N ALA A 122 -3.01 -11.21 -18.13
CA ALA A 122 -4.26 -11.83 -18.58
C ALA A 122 -5.26 -12.02 -17.43
N VAL A 123 -4.80 -12.47 -16.26
CA VAL A 123 -5.66 -12.59 -15.06
C VAL A 123 -6.17 -11.23 -14.60
N ILE A 124 -5.30 -10.21 -14.60
CA ILE A 124 -5.66 -8.84 -14.23
C ILE A 124 -6.70 -8.25 -15.18
N GLU A 125 -6.55 -8.49 -16.50
CA GLU A 125 -7.52 -8.06 -17.50
C GLU A 125 -8.91 -8.63 -17.22
N ASP A 126 -9.00 -9.93 -16.95
CA ASP A 126 -10.27 -10.62 -16.65
C ASP A 126 -10.91 -10.11 -15.35
N ILE A 127 -10.11 -9.92 -14.28
CA ILE A 127 -10.56 -9.34 -13.01
C ILE A 127 -11.10 -7.93 -13.25
N THR A 128 -10.33 -7.10 -13.97
CA THR A 128 -10.68 -5.70 -14.20
C THR A 128 -11.97 -5.56 -14.98
N LYS A 129 -12.16 -6.35 -16.05
CA LYS A 129 -13.42 -6.37 -16.83
C LYS A 129 -14.62 -6.68 -15.95
N GLN A 130 -14.53 -7.72 -15.13
CA GLN A 130 -15.64 -8.14 -14.27
C GLN A 130 -15.90 -7.13 -13.14
N ALA A 131 -14.84 -6.63 -12.47
CA ALA A 131 -14.99 -5.65 -11.42
C ALA A 131 -15.62 -4.34 -11.94
N THR A 132 -15.17 -3.89 -13.12
CA THR A 132 -15.73 -2.69 -13.76
C THR A 132 -17.20 -2.91 -14.19
N PHE A 133 -17.55 -4.09 -14.69
CA PHE A 133 -18.93 -4.44 -15.01
C PHE A 133 -19.84 -4.36 -13.78
N GLU A 134 -19.36 -4.77 -12.61
CA GLU A 134 -20.04 -4.65 -11.31
C GLU A 134 -19.93 -3.24 -10.68
N GLY A 135 -19.44 -2.26 -11.45
CA GLY A 135 -19.33 -0.85 -11.01
C GLY A 135 -18.23 -0.59 -9.96
N LYS A 136 -17.28 -1.52 -9.80
CA LYS A 136 -16.15 -1.36 -8.87
C LYS A 136 -14.98 -0.69 -9.58
N LYS A 137 -14.28 0.19 -8.85
CA LYS A 137 -12.99 0.72 -9.30
C LYS A 137 -11.91 -0.37 -9.16
N VAL A 138 -10.93 -0.32 -10.05
CA VAL A 138 -9.79 -1.23 -9.99
C VAL A 138 -8.50 -0.43 -9.94
N ARG A 139 -7.64 -0.74 -8.97
CA ARG A 139 -6.31 -0.17 -8.77
C ARG A 139 -5.25 -1.23 -8.98
N GLY A 140 -4.12 -0.88 -9.61
CA GLY A 140 -3.00 -1.78 -9.86
C GLY A 140 -1.79 -1.49 -8.99
N TYR A 141 -1.10 -2.53 -8.52
CA TYR A 141 0.24 -2.44 -7.95
C TYR A 141 1.26 -3.00 -8.93
N VAL A 142 2.34 -2.28 -9.17
CA VAL A 142 3.52 -2.79 -9.89
C VAL A 142 4.68 -2.87 -8.91
N SER A 143 5.04 -4.08 -8.52
CA SER A 143 6.17 -4.34 -7.60
C SER A 143 7.51 -4.26 -8.32
N THR A 144 8.59 -4.08 -7.57
CA THR A 144 10.00 -4.08 -8.04
C THR A 144 10.35 -2.98 -9.05
N VAL A 145 9.62 -1.86 -9.05
CA VAL A 145 9.82 -0.76 -10.02
C VAL A 145 11.25 -0.19 -9.95
N PHE A 146 11.84 -0.13 -8.76
CA PHE A 146 13.15 0.50 -8.52
C PHE A 146 14.28 -0.51 -8.35
N GLY A 147 13.97 -1.80 -8.37
CA GLY A 147 14.95 -2.87 -8.22
C GLY A 147 14.31 -4.17 -7.80
N CYS A 148 14.90 -5.26 -8.28
CA CYS A 148 14.45 -6.63 -8.04
C CYS A 148 15.52 -7.43 -7.30
N PRO A 149 15.16 -8.24 -6.29
CA PRO A 149 16.12 -9.05 -5.55
C PRO A 149 16.75 -10.19 -6.40
N TYR A 150 16.16 -10.49 -7.56
CA TYR A 150 16.62 -11.56 -8.46
C TYR A 150 17.28 -11.03 -9.74
N GLU A 151 16.76 -9.95 -10.31
CA GLU A 151 17.17 -9.40 -11.62
C GLU A 151 17.99 -8.11 -11.50
N GLY A 152 18.09 -7.52 -10.29
CA GLY A 152 18.76 -6.24 -10.11
C GLY A 152 17.93 -5.06 -10.63
N ASP A 153 18.54 -4.21 -11.44
CA ASP A 153 17.90 -2.98 -11.94
C ASP A 153 16.76 -3.29 -12.91
N ILE A 154 15.67 -2.55 -12.76
CA ILE A 154 14.49 -2.61 -13.64
C ILE A 154 14.42 -1.32 -14.45
N SER A 155 14.26 -1.44 -15.77
CA SER A 155 14.20 -0.27 -16.64
C SER A 155 12.85 0.45 -16.54
N ALA A 156 12.87 1.78 -16.64
CA ALA A 156 11.63 2.57 -16.70
C ALA A 156 10.76 2.20 -17.91
N THR A 157 11.36 1.73 -19.01
CA THR A 157 10.63 1.23 -20.18
C THR A 157 9.82 -0.02 -19.86
N ALA A 158 10.37 -0.99 -19.12
CA ALA A 158 9.64 -2.19 -18.71
C ALA A 158 8.45 -1.84 -17.80
N VAL A 159 8.63 -0.85 -16.91
CA VAL A 159 7.54 -0.33 -16.08
C VAL A 159 6.47 0.35 -16.93
N ASP A 160 6.85 1.20 -17.92
CA ASP A 160 5.91 1.85 -18.85
C ASP A 160 5.08 0.85 -19.65
N GLU A 161 5.69 -0.21 -20.17
CA GLU A 161 4.98 -1.27 -20.90
C GLU A 161 3.88 -1.91 -20.05
N ILE A 162 4.17 -2.20 -18.79
CA ILE A 162 3.18 -2.75 -17.84
C ILE A 162 2.10 -1.72 -17.52
N CYS A 163 2.46 -0.48 -17.21
CA CYS A 163 1.50 0.59 -16.94
C CYS A 163 0.56 0.80 -18.12
N ASN A 164 1.09 0.77 -19.36
CA ASN A 164 0.28 0.89 -20.57
C ASN A 164 -0.77 -0.22 -20.69
N GLN A 165 -0.43 -1.47 -20.36
CA GLN A 165 -1.38 -2.58 -20.36
C GLN A 165 -2.44 -2.37 -19.27
N LEU A 166 -2.03 -2.05 -18.04
CA LEU A 166 -2.94 -1.85 -16.92
C LEU A 166 -3.95 -0.72 -17.20
N PHE A 167 -3.50 0.42 -17.72
CA PHE A 167 -4.40 1.52 -18.09
C PHE A 167 -5.32 1.16 -19.25
N SER A 168 -4.84 0.35 -20.23
CA SER A 168 -5.68 -0.12 -21.34
C SER A 168 -6.82 -1.03 -20.90
N TYR A 169 -6.68 -1.71 -19.75
CA TYR A 169 -7.73 -2.53 -19.14
C TYR A 169 -8.76 -1.71 -18.37
N GLY A 170 -8.50 -0.41 -18.11
CA GLY A 170 -9.39 0.47 -17.36
C GLY A 170 -9.01 0.64 -15.88
N ILE A 171 -7.82 0.23 -15.48
CA ILE A 171 -7.28 0.52 -14.16
C ILE A 171 -7.07 2.04 -14.05
N TYR A 172 -7.60 2.66 -12.98
CA TYR A 172 -7.61 4.12 -12.87
C TYR A 172 -6.33 4.69 -12.28
N GLU A 173 -5.63 3.93 -11.43
CA GLU A 173 -4.41 4.34 -10.73
C GLU A 173 -3.45 3.15 -10.60
N VAL A 174 -2.17 3.40 -10.83
CA VAL A 174 -1.09 2.41 -10.64
C VAL A 174 -0.18 2.87 -9.52
N SER A 175 0.00 2.02 -8.51
CA SER A 175 0.96 2.21 -7.43
C SER A 175 2.31 1.62 -7.81
N LEU A 176 3.35 2.45 -7.84
CA LEU A 176 4.72 2.08 -8.17
C LEU A 176 5.46 1.65 -6.91
N GLY A 177 5.80 0.36 -6.84
CA GLY A 177 6.31 -0.28 -5.63
C GLY A 177 7.83 -0.41 -5.56
N ASP A 178 8.42 0.10 -4.48
CA ASP A 178 9.78 -0.17 -4.03
C ASP A 178 9.80 -1.36 -3.07
N THR A 179 9.63 -2.55 -3.61
CA THR A 179 9.36 -3.79 -2.86
C THR A 179 10.46 -4.16 -1.85
N ILE A 180 11.70 -3.81 -2.14
CA ILE A 180 12.86 -4.13 -1.28
C ILE A 180 13.50 -2.89 -0.65
N GLY A 181 12.92 -1.71 -0.84
CA GLY A 181 13.34 -0.45 -0.24
C GLY A 181 14.67 0.11 -0.75
N VAL A 182 15.04 -0.23 -2.00
CA VAL A 182 16.32 0.20 -2.62
C VAL A 182 16.22 1.51 -3.39
N ALA A 183 15.01 2.02 -3.59
CA ALA A 183 14.81 3.27 -4.30
C ALA A 183 15.54 4.43 -3.63
N ASN A 184 16.09 5.30 -4.45
CA ASN A 184 16.64 6.58 -4.04
C ASN A 184 16.03 7.71 -4.88
N PRO A 185 16.14 8.99 -4.44
CA PRO A 185 15.50 10.11 -5.13
C PRO A 185 15.87 10.26 -6.60
N LEU A 186 17.09 9.88 -7.00
CA LEU A 186 17.51 9.95 -8.42
C LEU A 186 16.80 8.88 -9.27
N GLN A 187 16.64 7.67 -8.76
CA GLN A 187 15.86 6.63 -9.45
C GLN A 187 14.38 7.01 -9.56
N VAL A 188 13.80 7.59 -8.48
CA VAL A 188 12.43 8.10 -8.51
C VAL A 188 12.26 9.17 -9.61
N GLU A 189 13.19 10.11 -9.68
CA GLU A 189 13.23 11.12 -10.73
C GLU A 189 13.26 10.50 -12.13
N GLN A 190 14.18 9.56 -12.38
CA GLN A 190 14.33 8.90 -13.69
C GLN A 190 13.05 8.15 -14.13
N VAL A 191 12.42 7.42 -13.21
CA VAL A 191 11.18 6.69 -13.50
C VAL A 191 10.04 7.67 -13.77
N LEU A 192 9.87 8.70 -12.94
CA LEU A 192 8.79 9.68 -13.10
C LEU A 192 8.99 10.56 -14.34
N GLU A 193 10.21 10.98 -14.65
CA GLU A 193 10.50 11.70 -15.91
C GLU A 193 10.16 10.87 -17.16
N HIS A 194 10.33 9.54 -17.08
CA HIS A 194 9.96 8.68 -18.19
C HIS A 194 8.44 8.55 -18.32
N LEU A 195 7.74 8.23 -17.24
CA LEU A 195 6.30 7.95 -17.24
C LEU A 195 5.44 9.20 -17.47
N LEU A 196 5.82 10.34 -16.89
CA LEU A 196 5.04 11.59 -16.97
C LEU A 196 5.15 12.29 -18.34
N LYS A 197 5.93 11.76 -19.27
CA LYS A 197 5.86 12.16 -20.69
C LYS A 197 4.57 11.70 -21.37
N LYS A 198 3.91 10.67 -20.80
CA LYS A 198 2.79 9.97 -21.43
C LYS A 198 1.53 9.97 -20.55
N TYR A 199 1.69 10.01 -19.23
CA TYR A 199 0.62 9.88 -18.27
C TYR A 199 0.56 11.08 -17.32
N ASP A 200 -0.63 11.35 -16.79
CA ASP A 200 -0.80 12.33 -15.72
C ASP A 200 -0.29 11.81 -14.37
N ALA A 201 0.29 12.70 -13.55
CA ALA A 201 0.76 12.34 -12.22
C ALA A 201 -0.35 11.77 -11.31
N SER A 202 -1.60 12.20 -11.51
CA SER A 202 -2.78 11.71 -10.78
C SER A 202 -3.12 10.23 -11.05
N GLN A 203 -2.57 9.63 -12.11
CA GLN A 203 -2.73 8.21 -12.43
C GLN A 203 -1.76 7.32 -11.64
N PHE A 204 -0.83 7.91 -10.90
CA PHE A 204 0.17 7.18 -10.12
C PHE A 204 0.05 7.43 -8.63
N ALA A 205 0.35 6.38 -7.87
CA ALA A 205 0.67 6.43 -6.46
C ALA A 205 2.07 5.84 -6.23
N MET A 206 2.67 6.16 -5.09
CA MET A 206 3.97 5.59 -4.72
C MET A 206 3.84 4.72 -3.48
N HIS A 207 4.49 3.56 -3.52
CA HIS A 207 4.54 2.60 -2.42
C HIS A 207 6.01 2.34 -2.08
N PHE A 208 6.52 3.07 -1.10
CA PHE A 208 7.92 2.98 -0.70
C PHE A 208 8.10 2.13 0.55
N HIS A 209 9.09 1.23 0.49
CA HIS A 209 9.64 0.59 1.66
C HIS A 209 10.78 1.42 2.25
N ASN A 210 10.88 1.42 3.58
CA ASN A 210 11.88 2.18 4.34
C ASN A 210 13.06 1.32 4.80
N THR A 211 13.29 0.20 4.13
CA THR A 211 14.32 -0.81 4.47
C THR A 211 15.70 -0.18 4.66
N TYR A 212 16.08 0.73 3.77
CA TYR A 212 17.35 1.47 3.84
C TYR A 212 17.19 2.94 4.27
N GLY A 213 16.03 3.33 4.81
CA GLY A 213 15.81 4.65 5.38
C GLY A 213 15.58 5.78 4.37
N MET A 214 15.31 5.47 3.10
CA MET A 214 15.15 6.49 2.04
C MET A 214 13.70 6.83 1.69
N ALA A 215 12.70 6.13 2.25
CA ALA A 215 11.31 6.28 1.82
C ALA A 215 10.80 7.72 1.87
N LEU A 216 11.06 8.46 2.95
CA LEU A 216 10.60 9.85 3.07
C LEU A 216 11.30 10.79 2.08
N ALA A 217 12.58 10.56 1.77
CA ALA A 217 13.29 11.32 0.73
C ALA A 217 12.68 11.05 -0.66
N ASN A 218 12.33 9.81 -0.94
CA ASN A 218 11.65 9.41 -2.18
C ASN A 218 10.24 10.02 -2.29
N VAL A 219 9.51 10.12 -1.18
CA VAL A 219 8.22 10.82 -1.12
C VAL A 219 8.39 12.30 -1.49
N VAL A 220 9.37 13.00 -0.90
CA VAL A 220 9.63 14.41 -1.23
C VAL A 220 9.95 14.57 -2.70
N LYS A 221 10.78 13.70 -3.27
CA LYS A 221 11.09 13.70 -4.70
C LYS A 221 9.83 13.48 -5.56
N SER A 222 8.96 12.57 -5.17
CA SER A 222 7.71 12.29 -5.88
C SER A 222 6.74 13.48 -5.85
N LEU A 223 6.65 14.20 -4.71
CA LEU A 223 5.86 15.44 -4.60
C LEU A 223 6.34 16.53 -5.56
N GLU A 224 7.65 16.65 -5.80
CA GLU A 224 8.22 17.60 -6.77
C GLU A 224 7.75 17.34 -8.21
N TYR A 225 7.46 16.08 -8.52
CA TYR A 225 6.91 15.62 -9.81
C TYR A 225 5.38 15.62 -9.87
N GLY A 226 4.71 16.12 -8.82
CA GLY A 226 3.26 16.26 -8.79
C GLY A 226 2.51 14.99 -8.36
N ILE A 227 3.21 13.95 -7.93
CA ILE A 227 2.56 12.79 -7.31
C ILE A 227 1.99 13.20 -5.95
N THR A 228 0.73 12.87 -5.70
CA THR A 228 0.03 13.26 -4.47
C THR A 228 -0.58 12.09 -3.72
N THR A 229 -0.46 10.85 -4.22
CA THR A 229 -0.99 9.64 -3.58
C THR A 229 0.15 8.75 -3.11
N PHE A 230 0.10 8.35 -1.83
CA PHE A 230 1.13 7.51 -1.21
C PHE A 230 0.49 6.39 -0.40
N ASP A 231 0.99 5.17 -0.60
CA ASP A 231 0.69 4.03 0.26
C ASP A 231 1.61 4.07 1.47
N SER A 232 1.08 3.76 2.64
CA SER A 232 1.86 3.66 3.87
C SER A 232 1.20 2.71 4.86
N SER A 233 1.93 2.29 5.86
CA SER A 233 1.44 1.38 6.90
C SER A 233 1.56 2.02 8.27
N CYS A 234 0.47 2.06 9.02
CA CYS A 234 0.40 2.56 10.39
C CYS A 234 1.49 1.90 11.25
N GLY A 235 2.29 2.74 11.91
CA GLY A 235 3.44 2.32 12.69
C GLY A 235 4.64 1.79 11.89
N GLY A 236 4.54 1.71 10.56
CA GLY A 236 5.57 1.12 9.68
C GLY A 236 5.56 -0.41 9.66
N LEU A 237 4.40 -1.03 9.89
CA LEU A 237 4.24 -2.48 9.83
C LEU A 237 4.47 -3.03 8.40
N GLY A 238 4.85 -4.31 8.32
CA GLY A 238 5.09 -5.02 7.08
C GLY A 238 6.57 -5.11 6.75
N GLY A 239 7.31 -5.91 7.55
CA GLY A 239 8.74 -6.14 7.33
C GLY A 239 9.06 -6.63 5.92
N CYS A 240 10.27 -6.35 5.47
CA CYS A 240 10.72 -6.80 4.15
C CYS A 240 11.12 -8.28 4.20
N PRO A 241 10.49 -9.19 3.43
CA PRO A 241 10.86 -10.61 3.43
C PRO A 241 12.29 -10.85 2.92
N TYR A 242 12.85 -9.92 2.18
CA TYR A 242 14.21 -9.98 1.64
C TYR A 242 15.27 -9.37 2.56
N ALA A 243 14.87 -8.71 3.66
CA ALA A 243 15.77 -8.12 4.65
C ALA A 243 15.22 -8.36 6.06
N PRO A 244 15.45 -9.55 6.65
CA PRO A 244 14.95 -9.89 7.98
C PRO A 244 15.39 -8.86 9.04
N GLY A 245 14.41 -8.32 9.78
CA GLY A 245 14.65 -7.30 10.82
C GLY A 245 14.68 -5.85 10.34
N ALA A 246 14.64 -5.59 9.03
CA ALA A 246 14.46 -4.25 8.50
C ALA A 246 12.98 -3.83 8.52
N SER A 247 12.74 -2.51 8.63
CA SER A 247 11.40 -1.94 8.40
C SER A 247 11.01 -2.18 6.95
N GLY A 248 9.73 -2.49 6.72
CA GLY A 248 9.16 -2.60 5.37
C GLY A 248 8.55 -1.27 4.94
N ASN A 249 7.23 -1.18 4.94
CA ASN A 249 6.51 0.01 4.52
C ASN A 249 6.98 1.30 5.21
N VAL A 250 6.95 2.43 4.50
CA VAL A 250 7.01 3.73 5.15
C VAL A 250 5.89 3.84 6.17
N ALA A 251 6.22 4.34 7.38
CA ALA A 251 5.24 4.49 8.43
C ALA A 251 4.26 5.64 8.11
N THR A 252 2.97 5.40 8.25
CA THR A 252 1.94 6.44 8.08
C THR A 252 2.17 7.60 9.05
N ASP A 253 2.55 7.30 10.29
CA ASP A 253 2.88 8.30 11.31
C ASP A 253 4.02 9.23 10.87
N ASP A 254 5.11 8.67 10.34
CA ASP A 254 6.29 9.42 9.90
C ASP A 254 5.97 10.23 8.63
N LEU A 255 5.22 9.63 7.71
CA LEU A 255 4.81 10.26 6.45
C LEU A 255 3.89 11.45 6.69
N VAL A 256 2.82 11.28 7.48
CA VAL A 256 1.85 12.34 7.79
C VAL A 256 2.54 13.49 8.53
N HIS A 257 3.38 13.18 9.51
CA HIS A 257 4.14 14.18 10.24
C HIS A 257 5.04 15.01 9.31
N MET A 258 5.79 14.36 8.42
CA MET A 258 6.64 15.04 7.44
C MET A 258 5.81 15.94 6.51
N LEU A 259 4.71 15.44 5.97
CA LEU A 259 3.83 16.20 5.07
C LEU A 259 3.30 17.46 5.75
N HIS A 260 2.78 17.34 6.98
CA HIS A 260 2.30 18.49 7.75
C HIS A 260 3.40 19.51 8.03
N LYS A 261 4.64 19.07 8.36
CA LYS A 261 5.79 19.96 8.54
C LYS A 261 6.21 20.68 7.25
N LEU A 262 5.95 20.08 6.10
CA LEU A 262 6.16 20.68 4.79
C LEU A 262 4.99 21.57 4.32
N GLY A 263 3.91 21.69 5.11
CA GLY A 263 2.70 22.45 4.76
C GLY A 263 1.74 21.72 3.81
N VAL A 264 1.95 20.42 3.59
CA VAL A 264 1.07 19.59 2.76
C VAL A 264 -0.02 18.97 3.66
N GLN A 265 -1.28 19.27 3.39
CA GLN A 265 -2.41 18.76 4.16
C GLN A 265 -2.73 17.31 3.80
N THR A 266 -3.26 16.54 4.76
CA THR A 266 -3.70 15.15 4.55
C THR A 266 -5.09 14.86 5.10
N ASN A 267 -5.68 15.79 5.88
CA ASN A 267 -6.89 15.60 6.68
C ASN A 267 -6.77 14.52 7.78
N ILE A 268 -5.56 14.08 8.10
CA ILE A 268 -5.30 13.06 9.13
C ILE A 268 -4.90 13.75 10.45
N ASP A 269 -5.53 13.31 11.53
CA ASP A 269 -5.23 13.74 12.91
C ASP A 269 -4.10 12.88 13.47
N GLU A 270 -2.91 13.49 13.68
CA GLU A 270 -1.74 12.78 14.17
C GLU A 270 -1.93 12.16 15.56
N GLU A 271 -2.70 12.79 16.47
CA GLU A 271 -2.92 12.24 17.81
C GLU A 271 -3.82 10.98 17.75
N LYS A 272 -4.85 11.00 16.90
CA LYS A 272 -5.71 9.82 16.70
C LYS A 272 -4.96 8.71 15.99
N LEU A 273 -4.11 9.04 15.01
CA LEU A 273 -3.25 8.07 14.33
C LEU A 273 -2.30 7.39 15.32
N LEU A 274 -1.68 8.14 16.23
CA LEU A 274 -0.84 7.56 17.29
C LEU A 274 -1.60 6.57 18.19
N ARG A 275 -2.89 6.81 18.46
CA ARG A 275 -3.73 5.83 19.19
C ARG A 275 -3.94 4.54 18.40
N ALA A 276 -4.10 4.63 17.08
CA ALA A 276 -4.18 3.45 16.22
C ALA A 276 -2.86 2.67 16.22
N SER A 277 -1.72 3.36 16.16
CA SER A 277 -0.38 2.76 16.26
C SER A 277 -0.16 2.08 17.63
N GLN A 278 -0.53 2.74 18.72
CA GLN A 278 -0.46 2.18 20.07
C GLN A 278 -1.31 0.92 20.21
N PHE A 279 -2.52 0.95 19.66
CA PHE A 279 -3.43 -0.19 19.70
C PHE A 279 -2.81 -1.41 19.01
N ILE A 280 -2.37 -1.25 17.75
CA ILE A 280 -1.81 -2.39 17.01
C ILE A 280 -0.49 -2.88 17.60
N GLN A 281 0.37 -2.00 18.11
CA GLN A 281 1.57 -2.37 18.84
C GLN A 281 1.24 -3.31 20.01
N SER A 282 0.22 -2.95 20.80
CA SER A 282 -0.22 -3.75 21.95
C SER A 282 -0.72 -5.15 21.55
N LYS A 283 -1.39 -5.25 20.38
CA LYS A 283 -1.92 -6.51 19.87
C LYS A 283 -0.82 -7.41 19.34
N LEU A 284 0.14 -6.86 18.62
CA LEU A 284 1.27 -7.61 18.09
C LEU A 284 2.33 -7.90 19.16
N ASN A 285 2.43 -7.08 20.19
CA ASN A 285 3.46 -7.14 21.23
C ASN A 285 4.89 -7.01 20.65
N ILE A 286 5.05 -6.05 19.75
CA ILE A 286 6.32 -5.70 19.10
C ILE A 286 6.59 -4.22 19.33
N GLN A 287 7.81 -3.78 19.05
CA GLN A 287 8.13 -2.34 18.94
C GLN A 287 7.93 -1.89 17.49
N LEU A 288 7.08 -0.89 17.26
CA LEU A 288 6.86 -0.34 15.92
C LEU A 288 8.09 0.43 15.42
N PRO A 289 8.43 0.31 14.13
CA PRO A 289 9.59 0.99 13.55
C PRO A 289 9.41 2.50 13.37
N SER A 290 8.18 3.05 13.37
CA SER A 290 7.93 4.49 13.21
C SER A 290 8.76 5.34 14.17
N HIS A 291 9.47 6.33 13.63
CA HIS A 291 10.27 7.28 14.40
C HIS A 291 9.39 8.24 15.21
N VAL A 292 8.32 8.76 14.58
CA VAL A 292 7.37 9.68 15.21
C VAL A 292 6.65 8.99 16.36
N TYR A 293 6.16 7.77 16.14
CA TYR A 293 5.51 7.00 17.21
C TYR A 293 6.47 6.80 18.39
N ARG A 294 7.69 6.34 18.17
CA ARG A 294 8.68 6.13 19.23
C ARG A 294 9.04 7.42 19.98
N ALA A 295 9.14 8.55 19.29
CA ALA A 295 9.44 9.83 19.91
C ALA A 295 8.30 10.37 20.78
N LEU A 296 7.03 10.06 20.42
CA LEU A 296 5.85 10.62 21.08
C LEU A 296 5.22 9.69 22.13
N GLN A 297 5.44 8.38 22.05
CA GLN A 297 4.87 7.42 23.01
C GLN A 297 5.20 7.75 24.47
N HIS A 298 6.38 8.34 24.74
CA HIS A 298 6.80 8.74 26.09
C HIS A 298 6.15 10.04 26.58
N LYS A 299 5.63 10.89 25.69
CA LYS A 299 4.95 12.12 26.07
C LYS A 299 3.52 11.88 26.55
N THR A 300 2.89 10.80 26.12
CA THR A 300 1.51 10.43 26.47
C THR A 300 1.41 9.78 27.85
N ILE A 301 2.52 9.24 28.38
CA ILE A 301 2.58 8.60 29.71
C ILE A 301 2.78 9.65 30.83
N SER A 302 3.12 10.88 30.48
CA SER A 302 3.45 11.97 31.44
C SER A 302 2.30 12.97 31.65
N ARG A 303 1.10 12.69 31.20
CA ARG A 303 -0.14 13.45 31.45
C ARG A 303 -1.22 12.52 32.00
#